data_a3230e0e04f55b92c44efa3b92efeff2
#
_entry.id   a3230e0e04f55b92c44efa3b92efeff2
#
_cell.length_a   1.000
_cell.length_b   1.000
_cell.length_c   1.000
_cell.angle_alpha   90.00
_cell.angle_beta   90.00
_cell.angle_gamma   90.00
#
_symmetry.space_group_name_H-M   'P 1'
#
loop_
_entity.id
_entity.type
_entity.pdbx_description
1 polymer ?
#
loop_
_entity_poly.entity_id
_entity_poly.type
_entity_poly.pdbx_seq_one_letter_code
_entity_poly.pdbx_strand_id
1 'polypeptide(L)'
;MNESFSAFVRVLTAVLWGPHVLLLILLAGVWFTLRGRFMQVTKLPGMTRGALCGTQRCGGFSAFQSLTASLAGSLGTGNILGVAAAILVGGAGAVVWMWIAAFFGMMTVYAEGVLAAKFGTKNAPGAIGYVQKAFGRHGAKIYAAGCVLSALGMGTMAQTGAASSVLVPMGVPRVLAGVVFAGLLLLCVRGGLPKAVRVTEKLVPFMAGLFLALCAAVLLLRGSHIPGAVRNMLKGAFSLKAGAGGVCGMILAMRESISRGVFTNEAGLGSGTFATFRTENKTPEQIGTLGALQVFIDTILLCTITALCMLVSPVRDFSPEAALSVFSLVLGRFGKLSAGVCVALFAFASVLAWSCYGMDALLYLLPKKGAAEKRIYMAFTALSCFLGCMSPFLGVLNVCDAFNGLMALLNVPALLVLTPQVFAKQIAQKPKKV
;
A
#
# COMPACT_ATOMS: atom_id res chain seq x y z
N MET A 1 18.47 20.82 5.56
CA MET A 1 18.73 19.51 6.20
C MET A 1 20.23 19.33 6.21
N ASN A 2 20.83 19.00 7.36
CA ASN A 2 22.30 18.93 7.49
C ASN A 2 22.83 17.80 6.59
N GLU A 3 23.94 18.00 5.85
CA GLU A 3 24.50 17.03 4.91
C GLU A 3 24.77 15.66 5.57
N SER A 4 25.25 15.67 6.81
CA SER A 4 25.48 14.47 7.61
C SER A 4 24.19 13.67 7.87
N PHE A 5 23.06 14.36 8.14
CA PHE A 5 21.76 13.70 8.33
C PHE A 5 21.26 13.10 7.02
N SER A 6 21.41 13.80 5.91
CA SER A 6 21.04 13.30 4.59
C SER A 6 21.86 12.07 4.18
N ALA A 7 23.15 12.07 4.50
CA ALA A 7 24.02 10.92 4.27
C ALA A 7 23.62 9.71 5.12
N PHE A 8 23.35 9.93 6.41
CA PHE A 8 22.86 8.88 7.31
C PHE A 8 21.55 8.25 6.81
N VAL A 9 20.57 9.08 6.42
CA VAL A 9 19.28 8.59 5.89
C VAL A 9 19.50 7.77 4.61
N ARG A 10 20.36 8.22 3.69
CA ARG A 10 20.67 7.46 2.47
C ARG A 10 21.27 6.09 2.77
N VAL A 11 22.22 6.01 3.70
CA VAL A 11 22.84 4.73 4.11
C VAL A 11 21.79 3.83 4.77
N LEU A 12 20.99 4.37 5.70
CA LEU A 12 19.93 3.62 6.37
C LEU A 12 18.92 3.05 5.37
N THR A 13 18.46 3.88 4.42
CA THR A 13 17.53 3.44 3.37
C THR A 13 18.17 2.40 2.44
N ALA A 14 19.44 2.56 2.08
CA ALA A 14 20.16 1.59 1.25
C ALA A 14 20.30 0.21 1.94
N VAL A 15 20.45 0.21 3.27
CA VAL A 15 20.54 -1.03 4.06
C VAL A 15 19.16 -1.65 4.30
N LEU A 16 18.15 -0.86 4.66
CA LEU A 16 16.83 -1.38 5.05
C LEU A 16 15.87 -1.56 3.87
N TRP A 17 16.00 -0.77 2.79
CA TRP A 17 15.15 -0.81 1.60
C TRP A 17 15.97 -0.95 0.31
N GLY A 18 17.10 -1.60 0.40
CA GLY A 18 17.99 -1.85 -0.74
C GLY A 18 17.47 -2.96 -1.68
N PRO A 19 18.20 -3.21 -2.80
CA PRO A 19 17.85 -4.25 -3.77
C PRO A 19 17.69 -5.64 -3.15
N HIS A 20 18.44 -5.96 -2.10
CA HIS A 20 18.35 -7.24 -1.38
C HIS A 20 17.01 -7.46 -0.72
N VAL A 21 16.40 -6.41 -0.15
CA VAL A 21 15.06 -6.51 0.48
C VAL A 21 13.97 -6.66 -0.58
N LEU A 22 14.05 -5.90 -1.67
CA LEU A 22 13.12 -6.02 -2.79
C LEU A 22 13.21 -7.41 -3.44
N LEU A 23 14.43 -7.93 -3.58
CA LEU A 23 14.66 -9.29 -4.07
C LEU A 23 14.08 -10.35 -3.11
N LEU A 24 14.28 -10.17 -1.79
CA LEU A 24 13.71 -11.04 -0.78
C LEU A 24 12.17 -11.08 -0.86
N ILE A 25 11.52 -9.92 -0.99
CA ILE A 25 10.05 -9.82 -1.15
C ILE A 25 9.61 -10.54 -2.42
N LEU A 26 10.29 -10.29 -3.55
CA LEU A 26 9.95 -10.91 -4.83
C LEU A 26 10.12 -12.43 -4.80
N LEU A 27 11.26 -12.92 -4.29
CA LEU A 27 11.54 -14.36 -4.17
C LEU A 27 10.56 -15.07 -3.24
N ALA A 28 10.16 -14.43 -2.13
CA ALA A 28 9.12 -14.94 -1.26
C ALA A 28 7.77 -15.04 -1.99
N GLY A 29 7.42 -14.03 -2.77
CA GLY A 29 6.22 -14.05 -3.61
C GLY A 29 6.23 -15.18 -4.65
N VAL A 30 7.37 -15.40 -5.31
CA VAL A 30 7.57 -16.55 -6.22
C VAL A 30 7.40 -17.86 -5.45
N TRP A 31 8.04 -18.00 -4.29
CA TRP A 31 7.94 -19.18 -3.43
C TRP A 31 6.48 -19.49 -3.06
N PHE A 32 5.73 -18.48 -2.57
CA PHE A 32 4.31 -18.66 -2.22
C PHE A 32 3.44 -18.94 -3.44
N THR A 33 3.74 -18.38 -4.60
CA THR A 33 3.04 -18.65 -5.87
C THR A 33 3.20 -20.12 -6.28
N LEU A 34 4.44 -20.63 -6.25
CA LEU A 34 4.74 -22.03 -6.57
C LEU A 34 4.09 -22.99 -5.56
N ARG A 35 4.23 -22.72 -4.27
CA ARG A 35 3.61 -23.52 -3.20
C ARG A 35 2.09 -23.46 -3.23
N GLY A 36 1.51 -22.31 -3.57
CA GLY A 36 0.08 -22.11 -3.76
C GLY A 36 -0.45 -22.63 -5.10
N ARG A 37 0.39 -23.18 -5.98
CA ARG A 37 0.01 -23.69 -7.32
C ARG A 37 -0.74 -22.63 -8.15
N PHE A 38 -0.22 -21.41 -8.18
CA PHE A 38 -0.79 -20.28 -8.92
C PHE A 38 -2.27 -20.00 -8.53
N MET A 39 -2.60 -20.08 -7.24
CA MET A 39 -3.95 -19.83 -6.73
C MET A 39 -4.53 -18.48 -7.19
N GLN A 40 -3.69 -17.45 -7.31
CA GLN A 40 -4.11 -16.12 -7.76
C GLN A 40 -4.68 -16.14 -9.19
N VAL A 41 -4.31 -17.13 -10.03
CA VAL A 41 -4.87 -17.31 -11.38
C VAL A 41 -6.02 -18.29 -11.37
N THR A 42 -5.83 -19.44 -10.73
CA THR A 42 -6.77 -20.57 -10.82
C THR A 42 -8.03 -20.40 -9.98
N LYS A 43 -7.94 -19.65 -8.86
CA LYS A 43 -9.03 -19.56 -7.88
C LYS A 43 -9.56 -18.13 -7.68
N LEU A 44 -8.90 -17.09 -8.20
CA LEU A 44 -9.26 -15.69 -7.95
C LEU A 44 -10.73 -15.36 -8.25
N PRO A 45 -11.34 -15.79 -9.39
CA PRO A 45 -12.75 -15.49 -9.68
C PRO A 45 -13.73 -16.10 -8.70
N GLY A 46 -13.47 -17.35 -8.25
CA GLY A 46 -14.28 -18.01 -7.22
C GLY A 46 -14.06 -17.47 -5.82
N MET A 47 -12.83 -17.04 -5.55
CA MET A 47 -12.40 -16.48 -4.26
C MET A 47 -13.09 -15.13 -3.97
N THR A 48 -13.23 -14.26 -4.98
CA THR A 48 -13.90 -12.95 -4.84
C THR A 48 -15.35 -13.12 -4.40
N ARG A 49 -16.08 -14.06 -5.01
CA ARG A 49 -17.48 -14.33 -4.67
C ARG A 49 -17.62 -14.85 -3.23
N GLY A 50 -16.80 -15.82 -2.83
CA GLY A 50 -16.82 -16.40 -1.47
C GLY A 50 -16.30 -15.45 -0.39
N ALA A 51 -15.36 -14.55 -0.72
CA ALA A 51 -14.83 -13.57 0.22
C ALA A 51 -15.81 -12.42 0.49
N LEU A 52 -16.54 -11.97 -0.52
CA LEU A 52 -17.48 -10.85 -0.41
C LEU A 52 -18.88 -11.26 0.07
N CYS A 53 -19.30 -12.51 -0.16
CA CYS A 53 -20.60 -13.01 0.30
C CYS A 53 -20.57 -13.32 1.81
N GLY A 54 -21.51 -12.75 2.57
CA GLY A 54 -21.71 -13.01 4.00
C GLY A 54 -21.89 -11.75 4.81
N THR A 55 -23.13 -11.49 5.23
CA THR A 55 -23.55 -10.23 5.87
C THR A 55 -23.81 -10.32 7.39
N GLN A 56 -23.53 -11.46 8.03
CA GLN A 56 -23.82 -11.60 9.46
C GLN A 56 -22.73 -10.95 10.32
N ARG A 57 -23.13 -9.97 11.10
CA ARG A 57 -22.31 -9.25 12.09
C ARG A 57 -22.50 -9.89 13.46
N CYS A 58 -21.44 -10.44 14.01
CA CYS A 58 -21.38 -10.90 15.40
C CYS A 58 -20.18 -10.28 16.13
N GLY A 59 -20.10 -8.94 16.15
CA GLY A 59 -19.10 -8.20 16.96
C GLY A 59 -17.77 -7.85 16.31
N GLY A 60 -17.39 -8.45 15.18
CA GLY A 60 -16.19 -8.12 14.37
C GLY A 60 -16.51 -7.40 13.06
N PHE A 61 -15.57 -7.44 12.11
CA PHE A 61 -15.73 -6.78 10.81
C PHE A 61 -16.28 -7.72 9.76
N SER A 62 -17.17 -7.21 8.90
CA SER A 62 -17.57 -7.94 7.70
C SER A 62 -16.38 -8.08 6.72
N ALA A 63 -16.45 -9.02 5.78
CA ALA A 63 -15.44 -9.16 4.75
C ALA A 63 -15.26 -7.88 3.93
N PHE A 64 -16.36 -7.19 3.61
CA PHE A 64 -16.32 -5.92 2.90
C PHE A 64 -15.67 -4.81 3.73
N GLN A 65 -16.00 -4.69 5.02
CA GLN A 65 -15.35 -3.74 5.93
C GLN A 65 -13.85 -3.99 6.07
N SER A 66 -13.46 -5.26 6.17
CA SER A 66 -12.05 -5.66 6.27
C SER A 66 -11.28 -5.36 4.98
N LEU A 67 -11.89 -5.66 3.82
CA LEU A 67 -11.31 -5.35 2.52
C LEU A 67 -11.17 -3.82 2.32
N THR A 68 -12.21 -3.05 2.61
CA THR A 68 -12.16 -1.59 2.47
C THR A 68 -11.21 -0.95 3.47
N ALA A 69 -11.09 -1.47 4.69
CA ALA A 69 -10.13 -0.99 5.67
C ALA A 69 -8.67 -1.32 5.27
N SER A 70 -8.45 -2.50 4.68
CA SER A 70 -7.14 -2.88 4.13
C SER A 70 -6.80 -2.05 2.88
N LEU A 71 -7.77 -1.89 1.97
CA LEU A 71 -7.63 -1.01 0.80
C LEU A 71 -7.40 0.46 1.20
N ALA A 72 -7.98 0.94 2.30
CA ALA A 72 -7.72 2.29 2.77
C ALA A 72 -6.24 2.50 3.11
N GLY A 73 -5.56 1.49 3.64
CA GLY A 73 -4.13 1.55 3.91
C GLY A 73 -3.31 1.64 2.64
N SER A 74 -3.59 0.77 1.66
CA SER A 74 -2.83 0.65 0.42
C SER A 74 -3.24 1.67 -0.65
N LEU A 75 -4.54 1.94 -0.84
CA LEU A 75 -5.05 2.92 -1.79
C LEU A 75 -4.76 4.35 -1.31
N GLY A 76 -3.51 4.76 -1.46
CA GLY A 76 -3.03 6.08 -1.08
C GLY A 76 -2.63 6.92 -2.29
N THR A 77 -1.89 7.97 -2.00
CA THR A 77 -1.30 8.82 -3.04
C THR A 77 -0.31 8.07 -3.94
N GLY A 78 0.20 6.91 -3.50
CA GLY A 78 1.07 6.03 -4.27
C GLY A 78 0.46 5.54 -5.57
N ASN A 79 -0.85 5.28 -5.61
CA ASN A 79 -1.57 4.84 -6.82
C ASN A 79 -1.63 5.90 -7.93
N ILE A 80 -1.35 7.15 -7.60
CA ILE A 80 -1.31 8.27 -8.56
C ILE A 80 0.12 8.78 -8.69
N LEU A 81 0.68 9.32 -7.62
CA LEU A 81 2.00 9.96 -7.63
C LEU A 81 3.15 8.93 -7.66
N GLY A 82 2.97 7.76 -7.03
CA GLY A 82 3.93 6.67 -7.10
C GLY A 82 4.02 6.05 -8.49
N VAL A 83 2.88 5.92 -9.21
CA VAL A 83 2.85 5.49 -10.61
C VAL A 83 3.56 6.50 -11.51
N ALA A 84 3.32 7.81 -11.29
CA ALA A 84 4.03 8.86 -12.02
C ALA A 84 5.55 8.78 -11.78
N ALA A 85 5.98 8.65 -10.53
CA ALA A 85 7.39 8.51 -10.18
C ALA A 85 8.02 7.25 -10.79
N ALA A 86 7.30 6.12 -10.85
CA ALA A 86 7.76 4.91 -11.52
C ALA A 86 7.95 5.13 -13.03
N ILE A 87 6.99 5.79 -13.69
CA ILE A 87 7.09 6.11 -15.12
C ILE A 87 8.20 7.13 -15.39
N LEU A 88 8.42 8.10 -14.50
CA LEU A 88 9.49 9.08 -14.62
C LEU A 88 10.87 8.43 -14.69
N VAL A 89 11.12 7.43 -13.84
CA VAL A 89 12.42 6.74 -13.75
C VAL A 89 12.52 5.58 -14.75
N GLY A 90 11.48 4.77 -14.84
CA GLY A 90 11.48 3.51 -15.62
C GLY A 90 10.79 3.61 -16.98
N GLY A 91 10.30 4.78 -17.37
CA GLY A 91 9.51 4.94 -18.59
C GLY A 91 8.19 4.16 -18.52
N ALA A 92 7.54 4.00 -19.69
CA ALA A 92 6.29 3.24 -19.78
C ALA A 92 6.43 1.78 -19.30
N GLY A 93 7.61 1.18 -19.43
CA GLY A 93 7.90 -0.20 -19.02
C GLY A 93 7.84 -0.44 -17.51
N ALA A 94 7.91 0.62 -16.70
CA ALA A 94 7.76 0.55 -15.25
C ALA A 94 6.49 -0.19 -14.80
N VAL A 95 5.40 0.01 -15.53
CA VAL A 95 4.09 -0.58 -15.22
C VAL A 95 4.11 -2.10 -15.29
N VAL A 96 4.84 -2.67 -16.24
CA VAL A 96 4.99 -4.13 -16.37
C VAL A 96 5.73 -4.71 -15.15
N TRP A 97 6.77 -4.04 -14.68
CA TRP A 97 7.47 -4.46 -13.47
C TRP A 97 6.62 -4.32 -12.20
N MET A 98 5.75 -3.30 -12.14
CA MET A 98 4.74 -3.21 -11.08
C MET A 98 3.74 -4.38 -11.14
N TRP A 99 3.31 -4.81 -12.34
CA TRP A 99 2.46 -6.01 -12.50
C TRP A 99 3.15 -7.28 -12.01
N ILE A 100 4.42 -7.46 -12.35
CA ILE A 100 5.21 -8.62 -11.90
C ILE A 100 5.31 -8.63 -10.38
N ALA A 101 5.63 -7.49 -9.78
CA ALA A 101 5.70 -7.35 -8.33
C ALA A 101 4.34 -7.62 -7.67
N ALA A 102 3.25 -7.09 -8.21
CA ALA A 102 1.90 -7.30 -7.69
C ALA A 102 1.44 -8.74 -7.85
N PHE A 103 1.71 -9.38 -9.00
CA PHE A 103 1.36 -10.77 -9.24
C PHE A 103 1.94 -11.72 -8.18
N PHE A 104 3.22 -11.56 -7.89
CA PHE A 104 3.86 -12.34 -6.83
C PHE A 104 3.48 -11.84 -5.44
N GLY A 105 3.31 -10.53 -5.27
CA GLY A 105 2.84 -9.89 -4.04
C GLY A 105 1.47 -10.37 -3.58
N MET A 106 0.55 -10.69 -4.50
CA MET A 106 -0.76 -11.28 -4.16
C MET A 106 -0.62 -12.54 -3.29
N MET A 107 0.34 -13.41 -3.57
CA MET A 107 0.53 -14.63 -2.79
C MET A 107 1.28 -14.37 -1.48
N THR A 108 2.11 -13.34 -1.43
CA THR A 108 2.72 -12.89 -0.16
C THR A 108 1.64 -12.38 0.78
N VAL A 109 0.77 -11.48 0.32
CA VAL A 109 -0.32 -10.92 1.14
C VAL A 109 -1.38 -11.99 1.48
N TYR A 110 -1.60 -12.96 0.60
CA TYR A 110 -2.40 -14.15 0.93
C TYR A 110 -1.81 -14.88 2.14
N ALA A 111 -0.51 -15.16 2.15
CA ALA A 111 0.17 -15.82 3.26
C ALA A 111 0.10 -14.99 4.56
N GLU A 112 0.29 -13.67 4.47
CA GLU A 112 0.12 -12.73 5.56
C GLU A 112 -1.28 -12.84 6.18
N GLY A 113 -2.32 -12.79 5.36
CA GLY A 113 -3.72 -12.90 5.80
C GLY A 113 -4.03 -14.23 6.47
N VAL A 114 -3.57 -15.35 5.88
CA VAL A 114 -3.75 -16.70 6.47
C VAL A 114 -3.08 -16.79 7.84
N LEU A 115 -1.83 -16.33 7.96
CA LEU A 115 -1.09 -16.40 9.22
C LEU A 115 -1.64 -15.44 10.27
N ALA A 116 -2.06 -14.24 9.86
CA ALA A 116 -2.69 -13.29 10.76
C ALA A 116 -4.02 -13.82 11.32
N ALA A 117 -4.80 -14.51 10.50
CA ALA A 117 -6.02 -15.18 10.95
C ALA A 117 -5.75 -16.31 11.95
N LYS A 118 -4.63 -17.02 11.81
CA LYS A 118 -4.25 -18.14 12.69
C LYS A 118 -3.60 -17.70 14.00
N PHE A 119 -2.77 -16.66 13.95
CA PHE A 119 -1.91 -16.26 15.07
C PHE A 119 -2.19 -14.85 15.60
N GLY A 120 -2.95 -14.03 14.88
CA GLY A 120 -3.36 -12.71 15.34
C GLY A 120 -4.34 -12.80 16.52
N THR A 121 -4.10 -11.99 17.54
CA THR A 121 -4.94 -11.91 18.74
C THR A 121 -5.17 -10.44 19.13
N LYS A 122 -6.09 -10.18 20.08
CA LYS A 122 -6.27 -8.81 20.63
C LYS A 122 -4.98 -8.25 21.26
N ASN A 123 -4.11 -9.13 21.79
CA ASN A 123 -2.86 -8.74 22.44
C ASN A 123 -1.67 -8.70 21.47
N ALA A 124 -1.73 -9.41 20.36
CA ALA A 124 -0.73 -9.43 19.29
C ALA A 124 -1.45 -9.35 17.92
N PRO A 125 -1.91 -8.14 17.52
CA PRO A 125 -2.79 -7.96 16.36
C PRO A 125 -2.06 -8.18 15.03
N GLY A 126 -2.75 -8.76 14.07
CA GLY A 126 -2.28 -8.91 12.68
C GLY A 126 -0.94 -9.61 12.58
N ALA A 127 -0.01 -8.99 11.87
CA ALA A 127 1.32 -9.52 11.62
C ALA A 127 2.15 -9.71 12.89
N ILE A 128 1.93 -8.91 13.93
CA ILE A 128 2.63 -9.05 15.21
C ILE A 128 2.45 -10.48 15.77
N GLY A 129 1.26 -11.07 15.62
CA GLY A 129 0.97 -12.42 16.12
C GLY A 129 1.82 -13.50 15.49
N TYR A 130 1.94 -13.53 14.17
CA TYR A 130 2.76 -14.55 13.51
C TYR A 130 4.26 -14.24 13.54
N VAL A 131 4.67 -12.97 13.56
CA VAL A 131 6.08 -12.60 13.79
C VAL A 131 6.50 -13.04 15.20
N GLN A 132 5.63 -12.88 16.21
CA GLN A 132 5.88 -13.41 17.55
C GLN A 132 5.98 -14.93 17.56
N LYS A 133 5.17 -15.63 16.76
CA LYS A 133 5.24 -17.09 16.60
C LYS A 133 6.57 -17.54 15.99
N ALA A 134 7.09 -16.78 15.00
CA ALA A 134 8.33 -17.13 14.29
C ALA A 134 9.59 -16.76 15.09
N PHE A 135 9.64 -15.56 15.68
CA PHE A 135 10.86 -14.96 16.24
C PHE A 135 10.76 -14.57 17.72
N GLY A 136 9.69 -14.99 18.38
CA GLY A 136 9.46 -14.66 19.78
C GLY A 136 9.08 -13.21 20.03
N ARG A 137 8.99 -12.84 21.31
CA ARG A 137 8.51 -11.52 21.74
C ARG A 137 9.43 -10.37 21.31
N HIS A 138 10.74 -10.59 21.25
CA HIS A 138 11.70 -9.56 20.86
C HIS A 138 11.55 -9.19 19.36
N GLY A 139 11.50 -10.17 18.47
CA GLY A 139 11.26 -9.93 17.04
C GLY A 139 9.94 -9.21 16.79
N ALA A 140 8.87 -9.62 17.49
CA ALA A 140 7.57 -8.95 17.39
C ALA A 140 7.59 -7.50 17.90
N LYS A 141 8.38 -7.17 18.95
CA LYS A 141 8.55 -5.79 19.41
C LYS A 141 9.28 -4.92 18.38
N ILE A 142 10.33 -5.45 17.75
CA ILE A 142 11.07 -4.70 16.70
C ILE A 142 10.14 -4.45 15.52
N TYR A 143 9.37 -5.45 15.07
CA TYR A 143 8.36 -5.28 14.01
C TYR A 143 7.30 -4.23 14.39
N ALA A 144 6.77 -4.30 15.61
CA ALA A 144 5.77 -3.34 16.09
C ALA A 144 6.32 -1.91 16.16
N ALA A 145 7.58 -1.72 16.56
CA ALA A 145 8.25 -0.42 16.54
C ALA A 145 8.38 0.10 15.10
N GLY A 146 8.80 -0.76 14.16
CA GLY A 146 8.81 -0.44 12.73
C GLY A 146 7.43 -0.02 12.22
N CYS A 147 6.37 -0.72 12.61
CA CYS A 147 4.99 -0.40 12.24
C CYS A 147 4.55 0.98 12.79
N VAL A 148 4.90 1.34 14.04
CA VAL A 148 4.61 2.67 14.60
C VAL A 148 5.32 3.76 13.79
N LEU A 149 6.61 3.56 13.48
CA LEU A 149 7.40 4.52 12.70
C LEU A 149 6.88 4.65 11.26
N SER A 150 6.53 3.52 10.62
CA SER A 150 5.89 3.53 9.29
C SER A 150 4.53 4.22 9.30
N ALA A 151 3.74 4.04 10.35
CA ALA A 151 2.44 4.72 10.48
C ALA A 151 2.59 6.25 10.57
N LEU A 152 3.57 6.74 11.32
CA LEU A 152 3.86 8.17 11.43
C LEU A 152 4.51 8.72 10.15
N GLY A 153 5.39 7.96 9.51
CA GLY A 153 6.09 8.35 8.29
C GLY A 153 5.26 8.12 7.03
N MET A 154 5.23 6.86 6.55
CA MET A 154 4.58 6.48 5.29
C MET A 154 3.06 6.69 5.32
N GLY A 155 2.44 6.25 6.42
CA GLY A 155 0.99 6.28 6.57
C GLY A 155 0.42 7.68 6.78
N THR A 156 1.18 8.62 7.32
CA THR A 156 0.71 9.98 7.59
C THR A 156 1.54 11.06 6.89
N MET A 157 2.82 11.23 7.22
CA MET A 157 3.62 12.33 6.67
C MET A 157 3.76 12.26 5.14
N ALA A 158 4.06 11.10 4.58
CA ALA A 158 4.21 10.94 3.13
C ALA A 158 2.87 11.18 2.41
N GLN A 159 1.76 10.69 2.95
CA GLN A 159 0.44 10.86 2.35
C GLN A 159 -0.01 12.33 2.36
N THR A 160 0.13 13.02 3.50
CA THR A 160 -0.26 14.43 3.60
C THR A 160 0.69 15.34 2.84
N GLY A 161 1.99 15.01 2.79
CA GLY A 161 2.98 15.69 1.97
C GLY A 161 2.68 15.59 0.48
N ALA A 162 2.34 14.38 0.02
CA ALA A 162 1.90 14.14 -1.35
C ALA A 162 0.61 14.90 -1.70
N ALA A 163 -0.38 14.90 -0.80
CA ALA A 163 -1.59 15.68 -1.00
C ALA A 163 -1.29 17.19 -1.04
N SER A 164 -0.42 17.67 -0.16
CA SER A 164 -0.01 19.08 -0.13
C SER A 164 0.70 19.51 -1.42
N SER A 165 1.59 18.67 -1.98
CA SER A 165 2.29 18.99 -3.25
C SER A 165 1.33 19.23 -4.41
N VAL A 166 0.15 18.63 -4.37
CA VAL A 166 -0.93 18.77 -5.36
C VAL A 166 -1.87 19.94 -5.03
N LEU A 167 -2.24 20.10 -3.76
CA LEU A 167 -3.24 21.10 -3.34
C LEU A 167 -2.67 22.53 -3.35
N VAL A 168 -1.38 22.69 -3.06
CA VAL A 168 -0.73 24.02 -3.03
C VAL A 168 -0.75 24.71 -4.40
N PRO A 169 -0.41 24.06 -5.53
CA PRO A 169 -0.58 24.65 -6.86
C PRO A 169 -2.03 24.94 -7.26
N MET A 170 -3.00 24.42 -6.49
CA MET A 170 -4.42 24.70 -6.65
C MET A 170 -4.92 25.88 -5.79
N GLY A 171 -4.01 26.52 -5.03
CA GLY A 171 -4.32 27.68 -4.18
C GLY A 171 -4.62 27.35 -2.72
N VAL A 172 -4.46 26.10 -2.28
CA VAL A 172 -4.67 25.72 -0.87
C VAL A 172 -3.37 25.94 -0.09
N PRO A 173 -3.35 26.83 0.94
CA PRO A 173 -2.15 27.02 1.76
C PRO A 173 -1.75 25.74 2.50
N ARG A 174 -0.44 25.46 2.59
CA ARG A 174 0.09 24.26 3.28
C ARG A 174 -0.42 24.14 4.71
N VAL A 175 -0.43 25.25 5.44
CA VAL A 175 -0.92 25.29 6.83
C VAL A 175 -2.40 24.86 6.90
N LEU A 176 -3.23 25.37 6.00
CA LEU A 176 -4.65 25.02 5.95
C LEU A 176 -4.83 23.54 5.66
N ALA A 177 -4.12 22.98 4.66
CA ALA A 177 -4.15 21.55 4.36
C ALA A 177 -3.74 20.71 5.58
N GLY A 178 -2.65 21.07 6.27
CA GLY A 178 -2.17 20.38 7.46
C GLY A 178 -3.17 20.40 8.61
N VAL A 179 -3.79 21.56 8.89
CA VAL A 179 -4.82 21.70 9.93
C VAL A 179 -6.06 20.87 9.59
N VAL A 180 -6.51 20.88 8.32
CA VAL A 180 -7.66 20.10 7.87
C VAL A 180 -7.41 18.59 8.00
N PHE A 181 -6.27 18.08 7.51
CA PHE A 181 -5.94 16.66 7.64
C PHE A 181 -5.84 16.23 9.11
N ALA A 182 -5.13 16.99 9.95
CA ALA A 182 -5.01 16.70 11.38
C ALA A 182 -6.37 16.75 12.10
N GLY A 183 -7.19 17.76 11.82
CA GLY A 183 -8.51 17.91 12.41
C GLY A 183 -9.47 16.78 12.01
N LEU A 184 -9.55 16.44 10.74
CA LEU A 184 -10.37 15.32 10.24
C LEU A 184 -9.92 13.98 10.83
N LEU A 185 -8.61 13.73 10.92
CA LEU A 185 -8.07 12.55 11.59
C LEU A 185 -8.58 12.46 13.03
N LEU A 186 -8.39 13.50 13.84
CA LEU A 186 -8.81 13.52 15.24
C LEU A 186 -10.31 13.31 15.40
N LEU A 187 -11.12 13.88 14.51
CA LEU A 187 -12.58 13.68 14.52
C LEU A 187 -12.97 12.23 14.20
N CYS A 188 -12.30 11.60 13.21
CA CYS A 188 -12.64 10.24 12.79
C CYS A 188 -12.15 9.17 13.75
N VAL A 189 -10.98 9.37 14.40
CA VAL A 189 -10.37 8.33 15.25
C VAL A 189 -10.80 8.43 16.72
N ARG A 190 -11.51 9.47 17.15
CA ARG A 190 -12.04 9.59 18.53
C ARG A 190 -12.88 8.38 19.00
N GLY A 191 -13.49 7.63 18.07
CA GLY A 191 -14.20 6.38 18.34
C GLY A 191 -13.38 5.10 18.18
N GLY A 192 -12.06 5.21 18.02
CA GLY A 192 -11.15 4.08 17.79
C GLY A 192 -11.32 3.40 16.44
N LEU A 193 -10.68 2.22 16.29
CA LEU A 193 -10.69 1.45 15.05
C LEU A 193 -12.10 1.15 14.48
N PRO A 194 -13.13 0.81 15.30
CA PRO A 194 -14.46 0.55 14.73
C PRO A 194 -15.10 1.76 14.03
N LYS A 195 -14.79 2.98 14.48
CA LYS A 195 -15.26 4.20 13.83
C LYS A 195 -14.47 4.47 12.54
N ALA A 196 -13.16 4.30 12.59
CA ALA A 196 -12.32 4.44 11.41
C ALA A 196 -12.74 3.47 10.29
N VAL A 197 -12.99 2.19 10.62
CA VAL A 197 -13.47 1.18 9.66
C VAL A 197 -14.83 1.56 9.05
N ARG A 198 -15.76 2.11 9.83
CA ARG A 198 -17.05 2.61 9.29
C ARG A 198 -16.88 3.80 8.33
N VAL A 199 -15.88 4.62 8.56
CA VAL A 199 -15.54 5.71 7.63
C VAL A 199 -14.94 5.15 6.35
N THR A 200 -13.97 4.25 6.45
CA THR A 200 -13.31 3.65 5.27
C THR A 200 -14.25 2.79 4.44
N GLU A 201 -15.23 2.11 5.06
CA GLU A 201 -16.28 1.33 4.37
C GLU A 201 -17.04 2.15 3.33
N LYS A 202 -17.25 3.45 3.61
CA LYS A 202 -17.95 4.37 2.69
C LYS A 202 -16.98 5.17 1.83
N LEU A 203 -15.88 5.60 2.42
CA LEU A 203 -14.89 6.46 1.76
C LEU A 203 -14.20 5.74 0.61
N VAL A 204 -13.75 4.49 0.82
CA VAL A 204 -12.96 3.75 -0.18
C VAL A 204 -13.73 3.50 -1.47
N PRO A 205 -14.97 2.95 -1.45
CA PRO A 205 -15.74 2.79 -2.68
C PRO A 205 -16.05 4.13 -3.37
N PHE A 206 -16.34 5.18 -2.59
CA PHE A 206 -16.62 6.50 -3.14
C PHE A 206 -15.39 7.10 -3.84
N MET A 207 -14.23 7.12 -3.17
CA MET A 207 -13.01 7.69 -3.75
C MET A 207 -12.50 6.89 -4.95
N ALA A 208 -12.56 5.55 -4.88
CA ALA A 208 -12.19 4.69 -5.98
C ALA A 208 -13.14 4.85 -7.17
N GLY A 209 -14.44 4.91 -6.93
CA GLY A 209 -15.45 5.15 -7.98
C GLY A 209 -15.27 6.50 -8.65
N LEU A 210 -15.06 7.56 -7.87
CA LEU A 210 -14.79 8.91 -8.41
C LEU A 210 -13.51 8.93 -9.26
N PHE A 211 -12.44 8.31 -8.79
CA PHE A 211 -11.18 8.24 -9.52
C PHE A 211 -11.29 7.40 -10.79
N LEU A 212 -11.96 6.25 -10.73
CA LEU A 212 -12.23 5.41 -11.91
C LEU A 212 -13.08 6.13 -12.94
N ALA A 213 -14.09 6.89 -12.53
CA ALA A 213 -14.92 7.69 -13.43
C ALA A 213 -14.10 8.79 -14.13
N LEU A 214 -13.21 9.46 -13.36
CA LEU A 214 -12.31 10.48 -13.90
C LEU A 214 -11.32 9.87 -14.92
N CYS A 215 -10.73 8.72 -14.58
CA CYS A 215 -9.85 7.99 -15.50
C CYS A 215 -10.59 7.47 -16.74
N ALA A 216 -11.81 6.94 -16.58
CA ALA A 216 -12.63 6.49 -17.70
C ALA A 216 -12.91 7.63 -18.67
N ALA A 217 -13.22 8.84 -18.19
CA ALA A 217 -13.40 10.00 -19.02
C ALA A 217 -12.14 10.34 -19.86
N VAL A 218 -10.94 10.29 -19.25
CA VAL A 218 -9.67 10.49 -19.95
C VAL A 218 -9.46 9.42 -21.03
N LEU A 219 -9.66 8.14 -20.67
CA LEU A 219 -9.44 7.02 -21.57
C LEU A 219 -10.44 6.99 -22.73
N LEU A 220 -11.70 7.37 -22.51
CA LEU A 220 -12.70 7.50 -23.58
C LEU A 220 -12.33 8.60 -24.55
N LEU A 221 -11.89 9.78 -24.06
CA LEU A 221 -11.48 10.91 -24.91
C LEU A 221 -10.17 10.66 -25.67
N ARG A 222 -9.32 9.77 -25.15
CA ARG A 222 -8.00 9.43 -25.71
C ARG A 222 -7.88 7.97 -26.15
N GLY A 223 -8.98 7.30 -26.41
CA GLY A 223 -9.06 5.87 -26.71
C GLY A 223 -8.16 5.40 -27.85
N SER A 224 -8.01 6.21 -28.90
CA SER A 224 -7.13 5.93 -30.05
C SER A 224 -5.65 5.77 -29.68
N HIS A 225 -5.21 6.34 -28.55
CA HIS A 225 -3.81 6.25 -28.10
C HIS A 225 -3.54 5.02 -27.20
N ILE A 226 -4.58 4.30 -26.72
CA ILE A 226 -4.45 3.15 -25.82
C ILE A 226 -3.57 2.03 -26.43
N PRO A 227 -3.77 1.60 -27.70
CA PRO A 227 -2.94 0.54 -28.27
C PRO A 227 -1.45 0.91 -28.32
N GLY A 228 -1.15 2.19 -28.60
CA GLY A 228 0.20 2.73 -28.58
C GLY A 228 0.81 2.73 -27.17
N ALA A 229 0.05 3.16 -26.16
CA ALA A 229 0.47 3.15 -24.77
C ALA A 229 0.80 1.72 -24.28
N VAL A 230 -0.09 0.76 -24.53
CA VAL A 230 0.13 -0.66 -24.16
C VAL A 230 1.37 -1.22 -24.87
N ARG A 231 1.55 -0.95 -26.18
CA ARG A 231 2.75 -1.35 -26.91
C ARG A 231 4.02 -0.78 -26.28
N ASN A 232 3.99 0.50 -25.89
CA ASN A 232 5.13 1.16 -25.25
C ASN A 232 5.43 0.59 -23.86
N MET A 233 4.40 0.21 -23.09
CA MET A 233 4.58 -0.48 -21.80
C MET A 233 5.30 -1.82 -21.99
N LEU A 234 4.82 -2.67 -22.90
CA LEU A 234 5.40 -4.01 -23.13
C LEU A 234 6.82 -3.92 -23.74
N LYS A 235 7.04 -3.06 -24.74
CA LYS A 235 8.37 -2.87 -25.33
C LYS A 235 9.35 -2.20 -24.38
N GLY A 236 8.88 -1.22 -23.59
CA GLY A 236 9.70 -0.47 -22.64
C GLY A 236 10.20 -1.30 -21.48
N ALA A 237 9.46 -2.33 -21.06
CA ALA A 237 9.80 -3.15 -19.90
C ALA A 237 11.14 -3.89 -20.04
N PHE A 238 11.49 -4.29 -21.25
CA PHE A 238 12.69 -5.08 -21.57
C PHE A 238 13.66 -4.33 -22.48
N SER A 239 13.47 -3.01 -22.66
CA SER A 239 14.34 -2.20 -23.49
C SER A 239 15.63 -1.84 -22.79
N LEU A 240 16.75 -2.17 -23.41
CA LEU A 240 18.09 -1.73 -22.98
C LEU A 240 18.31 -0.22 -23.11
N LYS A 241 17.39 0.49 -23.79
CA LYS A 241 17.38 1.95 -23.94
C LYS A 241 16.71 2.69 -22.79
N ALA A 242 16.27 2.00 -21.75
CA ALA A 242 15.65 2.61 -20.56
C ALA A 242 16.69 3.52 -19.87
N GLY A 243 16.64 4.80 -20.14
CA GLY A 243 17.63 5.77 -19.72
C GLY A 243 19.00 5.59 -20.45
N ALA A 244 19.91 6.51 -20.31
CA ALA A 244 21.23 6.48 -20.97
C ALA A 244 22.19 5.39 -20.46
N GLY A 245 21.73 4.34 -19.78
CA GLY A 245 22.57 3.38 -19.03
C GLY A 245 22.54 1.92 -19.49
N GLY A 246 21.93 1.57 -20.63
CA GLY A 246 21.91 0.17 -21.10
C GLY A 246 21.34 -0.81 -20.06
N VAL A 247 22.04 -1.89 -19.74
CA VAL A 247 21.63 -2.91 -18.74
C VAL A 247 21.46 -2.29 -17.34
N CYS A 248 22.36 -1.40 -16.94
CA CYS A 248 22.27 -0.73 -15.63
C CYS A 248 21.01 0.14 -15.52
N GLY A 249 20.66 0.87 -16.59
CA GLY A 249 19.43 1.67 -16.63
C GLY A 249 18.18 0.80 -16.54
N MET A 250 18.16 -0.35 -17.19
CA MET A 250 17.06 -1.31 -17.10
C MET A 250 16.92 -1.87 -15.67
N ILE A 251 18.02 -2.24 -15.01
CA ILE A 251 18.00 -2.73 -13.62
C ILE A 251 17.51 -1.66 -12.66
N LEU A 252 17.93 -0.41 -12.82
CA LEU A 252 17.46 0.71 -12.00
C LEU A 252 15.96 0.98 -12.19
N ALA A 253 15.48 0.97 -13.44
CA ALA A 253 14.07 1.12 -13.76
C ALA A 253 13.23 -0.02 -13.17
N MET A 254 13.68 -1.26 -13.28
CA MET A 254 13.06 -2.43 -12.69
C MET A 254 12.99 -2.30 -11.16
N ARG A 255 14.11 -1.98 -10.52
CA ARG A 255 14.20 -1.81 -9.06
C ARG A 255 13.22 -0.75 -8.56
N GLU A 256 13.22 0.44 -9.16
CA GLU A 256 12.35 1.54 -8.75
C GLU A 256 10.88 1.18 -8.95
N SER A 257 10.55 0.54 -10.07
CA SER A 257 9.18 0.11 -10.37
C SER A 257 8.67 -0.95 -9.39
N ILE A 258 9.50 -1.94 -9.03
CA ILE A 258 9.17 -2.94 -8.02
C ILE A 258 9.01 -2.27 -6.65
N SER A 259 9.92 -1.37 -6.28
CA SER A 259 9.87 -0.61 -5.02
C SER A 259 8.56 0.18 -4.92
N ARG A 260 8.19 0.92 -5.96
CA ARG A 260 6.91 1.67 -5.98
C ARG A 260 5.70 0.75 -5.99
N GLY A 261 5.77 -0.39 -6.69
CA GLY A 261 4.73 -1.43 -6.64
C GLY A 261 4.51 -1.97 -5.23
N VAL A 262 5.57 -2.36 -4.53
CA VAL A 262 5.51 -2.83 -3.13
C VAL A 262 5.07 -1.71 -2.19
N PHE A 263 5.51 -0.48 -2.43
CA PHE A 263 5.08 0.67 -1.64
C PHE A 263 3.57 0.92 -1.74
N THR A 264 2.96 0.75 -2.92
CA THR A 264 1.51 0.92 -3.10
C THR A 264 0.70 -0.21 -2.52
N ASN A 265 1.05 -1.47 -2.82
CA ASN A 265 0.24 -2.63 -2.41
C ASN A 265 0.60 -3.23 -1.05
N GLU A 266 1.66 -2.72 -0.42
CA GLU A 266 2.13 -3.12 0.92
C GLU A 266 2.51 -4.61 1.05
N ALA A 267 2.74 -5.32 -0.05
CA ALA A 267 3.09 -6.74 -0.03
C ALA A 267 4.45 -6.96 0.67
N GLY A 268 4.48 -7.85 1.64
CA GLY A 268 5.66 -8.12 2.44
C GLY A 268 5.83 -7.22 3.67
N LEU A 269 4.92 -6.25 3.88
CA LEU A 269 4.93 -5.40 5.08
C LEU A 269 4.06 -5.95 6.22
N GLY A 270 3.03 -6.74 5.89
CA GLY A 270 2.08 -7.27 6.88
C GLY A 270 1.06 -6.25 7.39
N SER A 271 1.10 -5.01 6.92
CA SER A 271 0.26 -3.89 7.39
C SER A 271 -1.23 -4.13 7.19
N GLY A 272 -1.67 -4.59 6.03
CA GLY A 272 -3.08 -4.89 5.73
C GLY A 272 -3.70 -5.92 6.68
N THR A 273 -2.88 -6.73 7.34
CA THR A 273 -3.36 -7.74 8.29
C THR A 273 -3.97 -7.15 9.56
N PHE A 274 -3.62 -5.93 9.94
CA PHE A 274 -4.24 -5.25 11.09
C PHE A 274 -5.74 -4.99 10.90
N ALA A 275 -6.18 -4.87 9.65
CA ALA A 275 -7.61 -4.79 9.33
C ALA A 275 -8.24 -6.18 9.17
N THR A 276 -7.56 -7.09 8.45
CA THR A 276 -8.18 -8.34 8.00
C THR A 276 -8.24 -9.44 9.05
N PHE A 277 -7.32 -9.49 10.05
CA PHE A 277 -7.35 -10.53 11.09
C PHE A 277 -8.60 -10.49 11.98
N ARG A 278 -9.32 -9.36 12.01
CA ARG A 278 -10.58 -9.16 12.74
C ARG A 278 -11.82 -9.55 11.95
N THR A 279 -11.66 -10.08 10.75
CA THR A 279 -12.78 -10.52 9.91
C THR A 279 -13.46 -11.71 10.54
N GLU A 280 -14.75 -11.59 10.83
CA GLU A 280 -15.52 -12.67 11.43
C GLU A 280 -16.13 -13.61 10.40
N ASN A 281 -16.44 -14.82 10.86
CA ASN A 281 -17.09 -15.88 10.07
C ASN A 281 -16.38 -16.22 8.75
N LYS A 282 -15.04 -16.08 8.72
CA LYS A 282 -14.20 -16.44 7.57
C LYS A 282 -13.10 -17.40 7.96
N THR A 283 -12.80 -18.34 7.05
CA THR A 283 -11.64 -19.21 7.23
C THR A 283 -10.34 -18.43 7.00
N PRO A 284 -9.20 -18.90 7.54
CA PRO A 284 -7.91 -18.25 7.27
C PRO A 284 -7.62 -18.08 5.76
N GLU A 285 -8.04 -19.06 4.94
CA GLU A 285 -7.85 -19.01 3.49
C GLU A 285 -8.70 -17.91 2.85
N GLN A 286 -9.93 -17.69 3.34
CA GLN A 286 -10.79 -16.60 2.88
C GLN A 286 -10.21 -15.23 3.27
N ILE A 287 -9.63 -15.12 4.45
CA ILE A 287 -8.95 -13.89 4.90
C ILE A 287 -7.69 -13.62 4.06
N GLY A 288 -6.90 -14.66 3.77
CA GLY A 288 -5.78 -14.55 2.82
C GLY A 288 -6.23 -14.09 1.43
N THR A 289 -7.41 -14.57 1.00
CA THR A 289 -8.03 -14.16 -0.27
C THR A 289 -8.36 -12.67 -0.32
N LEU A 290 -8.88 -12.10 0.78
CA LEU A 290 -9.14 -10.65 0.85
C LEU A 290 -7.85 -9.84 0.65
N GLY A 291 -6.74 -10.31 1.22
CA GLY A 291 -5.42 -9.69 1.01
C GLY A 291 -4.95 -9.78 -0.45
N ALA A 292 -5.06 -10.94 -1.09
CA ALA A 292 -4.71 -11.08 -2.51
C ALA A 292 -5.60 -10.20 -3.40
N LEU A 293 -6.89 -10.08 -3.09
CA LEU A 293 -7.83 -9.21 -3.80
C LEU A 293 -7.48 -7.72 -3.61
N GLN A 294 -7.02 -7.32 -2.41
CA GLN A 294 -6.51 -5.97 -2.16
C GLN A 294 -5.39 -5.62 -3.12
N VAL A 295 -4.35 -6.47 -3.25
CA VAL A 295 -3.21 -6.22 -4.15
C VAL A 295 -3.67 -6.15 -5.61
N PHE A 296 -4.60 -7.01 -6.02
CA PHE A 296 -5.16 -6.99 -7.38
C PHE A 296 -5.86 -5.67 -7.68
N ILE A 297 -6.76 -5.22 -6.80
CA ILE A 297 -7.50 -3.95 -6.97
C ILE A 297 -6.54 -2.76 -6.96
N ASP A 298 -5.61 -2.75 -6.01
CA ASP A 298 -4.67 -1.67 -5.81
C ASP A 298 -3.74 -1.49 -7.02
N THR A 299 -3.01 -2.52 -7.38
CA THR A 299 -1.91 -2.40 -8.34
C THR A 299 -2.31 -2.86 -9.73
N ILE A 300 -2.90 -4.06 -9.88
CA ILE A 300 -3.25 -4.55 -11.22
C ILE A 300 -4.35 -3.71 -11.84
N LEU A 301 -5.34 -3.29 -11.07
CA LEU A 301 -6.45 -2.49 -11.60
C LEU A 301 -6.14 -0.99 -11.57
N LEU A 302 -5.99 -0.39 -10.39
CA LEU A 302 -5.93 1.07 -10.25
C LEU A 302 -4.64 1.67 -10.77
N CYS A 303 -3.46 1.10 -10.44
CA CYS A 303 -2.20 1.62 -10.98
C CYS A 303 -2.11 1.47 -12.51
N THR A 304 -2.69 0.41 -13.10
CA THR A 304 -2.74 0.25 -14.55
C THR A 304 -3.59 1.32 -15.21
N ILE A 305 -4.78 1.58 -14.67
CA ILE A 305 -5.68 2.62 -15.19
C ILE A 305 -5.02 3.99 -15.08
N THR A 306 -4.37 4.29 -13.95
CA THR A 306 -3.61 5.53 -13.75
C THR A 306 -2.49 5.66 -14.77
N ALA A 307 -1.68 4.62 -14.96
CA ALA A 307 -0.59 4.60 -15.92
C ALA A 307 -1.08 4.80 -17.36
N LEU A 308 -2.17 4.14 -17.74
CA LEU A 308 -2.78 4.34 -19.07
C LEU A 308 -3.21 5.78 -19.27
N CYS A 309 -3.89 6.42 -18.29
CA CYS A 309 -4.26 7.83 -18.36
C CYS A 309 -3.04 8.73 -18.59
N MET A 310 -1.94 8.46 -17.90
CA MET A 310 -0.69 9.20 -18.07
C MET A 310 -0.08 9.01 -19.46
N LEU A 311 -0.01 7.77 -19.95
CA LEU A 311 0.66 7.42 -21.19
C LEU A 311 -0.14 7.79 -22.46
N VAL A 312 -1.48 7.89 -22.38
CA VAL A 312 -2.32 8.36 -23.50
C VAL A 312 -2.41 9.88 -23.58
N SER A 313 -2.01 10.59 -22.50
CA SER A 313 -2.08 12.04 -22.45
C SER A 313 -0.88 12.69 -23.16
N PRO A 314 -0.97 13.97 -23.54
CA PRO A 314 0.15 14.71 -24.14
C PRO A 314 1.21 15.15 -23.12
N VAL A 315 1.07 14.74 -21.84
CA VAL A 315 2.00 15.08 -20.76
C VAL A 315 3.37 14.46 -21.04
N ARG A 316 4.42 15.24 -20.82
CA ARG A 316 5.82 14.82 -20.97
C ARG A 316 6.56 14.80 -19.63
N ASP A 317 6.07 15.55 -18.64
CA ASP A 317 6.60 15.58 -17.30
C ASP A 317 5.75 14.68 -16.38
N PHE A 318 6.38 13.62 -15.87
CA PHE A 318 5.78 12.68 -14.93
C PHE A 318 6.27 12.92 -13.49
N SER A 319 6.75 14.13 -13.18
CA SER A 319 7.01 14.50 -11.80
C SER A 319 5.72 14.39 -10.96
N PRO A 320 5.83 14.11 -9.66
CA PRO A 320 4.65 14.01 -8.79
C PRO A 320 3.76 15.26 -8.85
N GLU A 321 4.36 16.44 -8.97
CA GLU A 321 3.68 17.72 -9.06
C GLU A 321 2.90 17.87 -10.40
N ALA A 322 3.47 17.34 -11.48
CA ALA A 322 2.86 17.38 -12.80
C ALA A 322 1.92 16.21 -13.11
N ALA A 323 1.90 15.18 -12.27
CA ALA A 323 1.09 13.97 -12.48
C ALA A 323 -0.40 14.25 -12.71
N LEU A 324 -0.94 15.29 -12.07
CA LEU A 324 -2.33 15.70 -12.24
C LEU A 324 -2.58 16.57 -13.48
N SER A 325 -1.53 17.02 -14.16
CA SER A 325 -1.68 17.79 -15.40
C SER A 325 -2.36 16.97 -16.51
N VAL A 326 -2.24 15.62 -16.44
CA VAL A 326 -2.98 14.67 -17.27
C VAL A 326 -4.48 14.99 -17.29
N PHE A 327 -5.07 15.15 -16.14
CA PHE A 327 -6.51 15.41 -15.99
C PHE A 327 -6.86 16.84 -16.40
N SER A 328 -6.00 17.81 -16.10
CA SER A 328 -6.25 19.20 -16.48
C SER A 328 -6.12 19.43 -17.99
N LEU A 329 -5.20 18.76 -18.67
CA LEU A 329 -5.00 18.88 -20.12
C LEU A 329 -6.11 18.20 -20.92
N VAL A 330 -6.72 17.13 -20.39
CA VAL A 330 -7.79 16.40 -21.09
C VAL A 330 -9.17 16.90 -20.70
N LEU A 331 -9.40 17.21 -19.41
CA LEU A 331 -10.72 17.55 -18.85
C LEU A 331 -10.82 19.02 -18.37
N GLY A 332 -9.78 19.82 -18.62
CA GLY A 332 -9.76 21.22 -18.23
C GLY A 332 -9.78 21.45 -16.72
N ARG A 333 -10.36 22.59 -16.30
CA ARG A 333 -10.44 22.97 -14.87
C ARG A 333 -11.17 21.96 -14.01
N PHE A 334 -12.22 21.33 -14.54
CA PHE A 334 -12.95 20.27 -13.82
C PHE A 334 -12.05 19.07 -13.51
N GLY A 335 -11.26 18.62 -14.50
CA GLY A 335 -10.30 17.52 -14.31
C GLY A 335 -9.26 17.82 -13.23
N LYS A 336 -8.71 19.06 -13.23
CA LYS A 336 -7.74 19.49 -12.21
C LYS A 336 -8.34 19.43 -10.80
N LEU A 337 -9.54 19.99 -10.62
CA LEU A 337 -10.20 20.03 -9.31
C LEU A 337 -10.56 18.61 -8.81
N SER A 338 -11.19 17.81 -9.68
CA SER A 338 -11.60 16.44 -9.33
C SER A 338 -10.40 15.56 -9.00
N ALA A 339 -9.30 15.65 -9.74
CA ALA A 339 -8.08 14.91 -9.46
C ALA A 339 -7.44 15.33 -8.13
N GLY A 340 -7.43 16.64 -7.81
CA GLY A 340 -6.97 17.13 -6.50
C GLY A 340 -7.80 16.60 -5.34
N VAL A 341 -9.13 16.57 -5.50
CA VAL A 341 -10.04 15.97 -4.51
C VAL A 341 -9.77 14.48 -4.36
N CYS A 342 -9.57 13.74 -5.47
CA CYS A 342 -9.20 12.33 -5.41
C CYS A 342 -7.92 12.11 -4.59
N VAL A 343 -6.85 12.85 -4.87
CA VAL A 343 -5.57 12.72 -4.13
C VAL A 343 -5.76 13.01 -2.65
N ALA A 344 -6.54 14.05 -2.29
CA ALA A 344 -6.84 14.37 -0.90
C ALA A 344 -7.61 13.24 -0.19
N LEU A 345 -8.61 12.64 -0.85
CA LEU A 345 -9.38 11.51 -0.32
C LEU A 345 -8.53 10.25 -0.15
N PHE A 346 -7.69 9.93 -1.13
CA PHE A 346 -6.74 8.81 -1.08
C PHE A 346 -5.75 8.99 0.08
N ALA A 347 -5.14 10.19 0.20
CA ALA A 347 -4.26 10.52 1.31
C ALA A 347 -4.96 10.34 2.67
N PHE A 348 -6.18 10.87 2.79
CA PHE A 348 -6.93 10.80 4.05
C PHE A 348 -7.33 9.37 4.43
N ALA A 349 -7.73 8.55 3.47
CA ALA A 349 -8.04 7.14 3.71
C ALA A 349 -6.82 6.39 4.27
N SER A 350 -5.63 6.58 3.67
CA SER A 350 -4.38 5.97 4.16
C SER A 350 -3.99 6.49 5.54
N VAL A 351 -4.05 7.80 5.77
CA VAL A 351 -3.82 8.40 7.10
C VAL A 351 -4.71 7.75 8.15
N LEU A 352 -5.99 7.56 7.85
CA LEU A 352 -6.96 6.98 8.77
C LEU A 352 -6.66 5.51 9.08
N ALA A 353 -6.35 4.70 8.07
CA ALA A 353 -6.02 3.28 8.23
C ALA A 353 -4.71 3.11 9.01
N TRP A 354 -3.64 3.76 8.57
CA TRP A 354 -2.32 3.64 9.19
C TRP A 354 -2.27 4.19 10.61
N SER A 355 -3.04 5.23 10.94
CA SER A 355 -3.17 5.70 12.32
C SER A 355 -3.71 4.62 13.26
N CYS A 356 -4.60 3.76 12.76
CA CYS A 356 -5.13 2.63 13.51
C CYS A 356 -4.11 1.48 13.61
N TYR A 357 -3.38 1.16 12.53
CA TYR A 357 -2.36 0.13 12.54
C TYR A 357 -1.23 0.46 13.53
N GLY A 358 -0.73 1.68 13.48
CA GLY A 358 0.30 2.14 14.40
C GLY A 358 -0.19 2.22 15.86
N MET A 359 -1.48 2.56 16.10
CA MET A 359 -2.08 2.49 17.44
C MET A 359 -2.06 1.06 17.99
N ASP A 360 -2.48 0.08 17.19
CA ASP A 360 -2.46 -1.33 17.57
C ASP A 360 -1.04 -1.81 17.88
N ALA A 361 -0.07 -1.42 17.04
CA ALA A 361 1.35 -1.74 17.24
C ALA A 361 1.92 -1.07 18.51
N LEU A 362 1.58 0.19 18.77
CA LEU A 362 2.00 0.89 19.97
C LEU A 362 1.44 0.21 21.24
N LEU A 363 0.16 -0.14 21.23
CA LEU A 363 -0.48 -0.81 22.35
C LEU A 363 0.10 -2.22 22.64
N TYR A 364 0.72 -2.86 21.65
CA TYR A 364 1.50 -4.07 21.86
C TYR A 364 2.82 -3.79 22.58
N LEU A 365 3.48 -2.67 22.28
CA LEU A 365 4.76 -2.29 22.89
C LEU A 365 4.63 -1.85 24.35
N LEU A 366 3.52 -1.20 24.68
CA LEU A 366 3.33 -0.58 25.99
C LEU A 366 2.82 -1.59 27.03
N PRO A 367 3.36 -1.52 28.27
CA PRO A 367 2.89 -2.36 29.39
C PRO A 367 1.50 -1.94 29.88
N LYS A 368 1.19 -0.65 29.83
CA LYS A 368 -0.12 -0.06 30.17
C LYS A 368 -0.84 0.37 28.90
N LYS A 369 -2.12 0.04 28.80
CA LYS A 369 -2.97 0.32 27.62
C LYS A 369 -4.03 1.38 27.98
N GLY A 370 -3.58 2.51 28.50
CA GLY A 370 -4.43 3.57 29.03
C GLY A 370 -5.01 4.51 27.97
N ALA A 371 -5.90 5.39 28.41
CA ALA A 371 -6.46 6.44 27.55
C ALA A 371 -5.43 7.54 27.27
N ALA A 372 -4.47 7.75 28.17
CA ALA A 372 -3.42 8.75 28.00
C ALA A 372 -2.47 8.41 26.85
N GLU A 373 -1.99 7.17 26.79
CA GLU A 373 -1.10 6.68 25.73
C GLU A 373 -1.74 6.79 24.35
N LYS A 374 -3.04 6.45 24.25
CA LYS A 374 -3.81 6.62 23.02
C LYS A 374 -3.92 8.09 22.60
N ARG A 375 -4.15 9.01 23.55
CA ARG A 375 -4.24 10.45 23.26
C ARG A 375 -2.90 11.00 22.80
N ILE A 376 -1.81 10.62 23.46
CA ILE A 376 -0.44 11.04 23.13
C ILE A 376 -0.11 10.58 21.70
N TYR A 377 -0.34 9.30 21.37
CA TYR A 377 -0.10 8.78 20.02
C TYR A 377 -0.94 9.53 18.97
N MET A 378 -2.21 9.80 19.26
CA MET A 378 -3.07 10.55 18.33
C MET A 378 -2.59 12.00 18.13
N ALA A 379 -2.05 12.63 19.17
CA ALA A 379 -1.44 13.95 19.05
C ALA A 379 -0.19 13.91 18.17
N PHE A 380 0.68 12.90 18.32
CA PHE A 380 1.84 12.70 17.44
C PHE A 380 1.43 12.40 16.01
N THR A 381 0.38 11.61 15.78
CA THR A 381 -0.12 11.31 14.44
C THR A 381 -0.70 12.57 13.78
N ALA A 382 -1.45 13.38 14.52
CA ALA A 382 -1.98 14.66 14.04
C ALA A 382 -0.85 15.65 13.71
N LEU A 383 0.19 15.72 14.57
CA LEU A 383 1.40 16.50 14.32
C LEU A 383 2.12 15.98 13.06
N SER A 384 2.24 14.68 12.86
CA SER A 384 2.83 14.08 11.66
C SER A 384 2.06 14.45 10.39
N CYS A 385 0.71 14.49 10.44
CA CYS A 385 -0.11 14.98 9.34
C CYS A 385 0.22 16.44 8.99
N PHE A 386 0.33 17.30 10.01
CA PHE A 386 0.66 18.72 9.82
C PHE A 386 2.07 18.88 9.25
N LEU A 387 3.07 18.25 9.87
CA LEU A 387 4.47 18.31 9.43
C LEU A 387 4.66 17.75 8.03
N GLY A 388 3.89 16.70 7.64
CA GLY A 388 3.91 16.15 6.30
C GLY A 388 3.54 17.20 5.26
N CYS A 389 2.50 18.00 5.50
CA CYS A 389 2.12 19.11 4.61
C CYS A 389 3.18 20.20 4.50
N MET A 390 4.01 20.38 5.53
CA MET A 390 5.07 21.40 5.56
C MET A 390 6.37 20.91 4.91
N SER A 391 6.57 19.61 4.83
CA SER A 391 7.82 18.97 4.41
C SER A 391 7.85 18.70 2.89
N PRO A 392 9.04 18.70 2.24
CA PRO A 392 9.17 18.23 0.88
C PRO A 392 8.84 16.72 0.80
N PHE A 393 7.92 16.35 -0.09
CA PHE A 393 7.43 14.96 -0.24
C PHE A 393 8.55 13.94 -0.44
N LEU A 394 9.49 14.19 -1.35
CA LEU A 394 10.59 13.28 -1.65
C LEU A 394 11.55 13.07 -0.46
N GLY A 395 11.76 14.10 0.37
CA GLY A 395 12.61 13.97 1.56
C GLY A 395 12.01 13.05 2.62
N VAL A 396 10.69 13.12 2.80
CA VAL A 396 9.96 12.25 3.73
C VAL A 396 9.93 10.81 3.23
N LEU A 397 9.75 10.62 1.93
CA LEU A 397 9.61 9.30 1.31
C LEU A 397 10.83 8.39 1.56
N ASN A 398 12.04 8.94 1.47
CA ASN A 398 13.27 8.17 1.72
C ASN A 398 13.37 7.63 3.15
N VAL A 399 12.93 8.41 4.14
CA VAL A 399 12.89 7.95 5.55
C VAL A 399 11.82 6.87 5.74
N CYS A 400 10.67 7.03 5.08
CA CYS A 400 9.59 6.05 5.13
C CYS A 400 9.98 4.71 4.52
N ASP A 401 10.74 4.72 3.44
CA ASP A 401 11.26 3.49 2.81
C ASP A 401 12.12 2.68 3.79
N ALA A 402 12.94 3.33 4.64
CA ALA A 402 13.72 2.63 5.65
C ALA A 402 12.84 1.94 6.72
N PHE A 403 11.77 2.59 7.17
CA PHE A 403 10.85 1.99 8.15
C PHE A 403 10.05 0.83 7.56
N ASN A 404 9.61 0.94 6.32
CA ASN A 404 8.97 -0.16 5.58
C ASN A 404 9.94 -1.33 5.42
N GLY A 405 11.21 -1.04 5.15
CA GLY A 405 12.26 -2.07 5.07
C GLY A 405 12.44 -2.83 6.37
N LEU A 406 12.41 -2.13 7.51
CA LEU A 406 12.48 -2.78 8.82
C LEU A 406 11.30 -3.74 9.04
N MET A 407 10.09 -3.35 8.64
CA MET A 407 8.92 -4.23 8.69
C MET A 407 9.12 -5.45 7.77
N ALA A 408 9.53 -5.24 6.52
CA ALA A 408 9.71 -6.30 5.53
C ALA A 408 10.78 -7.32 5.96
N LEU A 409 11.90 -6.86 6.50
CA LEU A 409 13.01 -7.71 6.98
C LEU A 409 12.62 -8.64 8.13
N LEU A 410 11.57 -8.34 8.87
CA LEU A 410 11.04 -9.22 9.90
C LEU A 410 9.84 -10.03 9.42
N ASN A 411 8.98 -9.39 8.62
CA ASN A 411 7.76 -10.00 8.14
C ASN A 411 8.03 -11.13 7.15
N VAL A 412 8.82 -10.86 6.10
CA VAL A 412 9.03 -11.84 5.02
C VAL A 412 9.73 -13.11 5.52
N PRO A 413 10.82 -13.05 6.32
CA PRO A 413 11.37 -14.26 6.93
C PRO A 413 10.39 -14.99 7.85
N ALA A 414 9.53 -14.29 8.61
CA ALA A 414 8.51 -14.94 9.43
C ALA A 414 7.51 -15.74 8.58
N LEU A 415 7.09 -15.18 7.43
CA LEU A 415 6.23 -15.87 6.47
C LEU A 415 6.91 -17.13 5.91
N LEU A 416 8.20 -17.04 5.55
CA LEU A 416 8.96 -18.17 5.02
C LEU A 416 9.10 -19.31 6.05
N VAL A 417 9.43 -18.98 7.30
CA VAL A 417 9.50 -19.95 8.41
C VAL A 417 8.14 -20.62 8.65
N LEU A 418 7.05 -19.87 8.55
CA LEU A 418 5.69 -20.36 8.80
C LEU A 418 4.98 -20.87 7.52
N THR A 419 5.67 -21.05 6.40
CA THR A 419 5.11 -21.59 5.15
C THR A 419 4.27 -22.87 5.34
N PRO A 420 4.68 -23.87 6.15
CA PRO A 420 3.88 -25.07 6.38
C PRO A 420 2.47 -24.76 6.93
N GLN A 421 2.35 -23.74 7.77
CA GLN A 421 1.06 -23.35 8.34
C GLN A 421 0.15 -22.64 7.29
N VAL A 422 0.72 -21.96 6.30
CA VAL A 422 -0.06 -21.33 5.22
C VAL A 422 -0.79 -22.39 4.39
N PHE A 423 -0.13 -23.49 4.04
CA PHE A 423 -0.63 -24.50 3.10
C PHE A 423 -1.01 -25.85 3.75
N ALA A 424 -1.18 -25.90 5.07
CA ALA A 424 -1.42 -27.14 5.81
C ALA A 424 -2.60 -27.98 5.27
N LYS A 425 -3.73 -27.36 4.95
CA LYS A 425 -4.90 -28.06 4.38
C LYS A 425 -4.68 -28.55 2.95
N GLN A 426 -3.87 -27.90 2.15
CA GLN A 426 -3.56 -28.34 0.77
C GLN A 426 -2.66 -29.58 0.76
N ILE A 427 -1.82 -29.75 1.79
CA ILE A 427 -0.95 -30.91 1.95
C ILE A 427 -1.77 -32.16 2.35
N ALA A 428 -2.79 -31.97 3.19
CA ALA A 428 -3.68 -33.05 3.64
C ALA A 428 -4.62 -33.59 2.55
N GLN A 429 -4.85 -32.82 1.47
CA GLN A 429 -5.70 -33.22 0.33
C GLN A 429 -4.95 -33.89 -0.84
N LYS A 430 -3.66 -34.24 -0.68
CA LYS A 430 -3.02 -35.12 -1.67
C LYS A 430 -3.74 -36.48 -1.65
N PRO A 431 -4.28 -36.95 -2.77
CA PRO A 431 -4.81 -38.31 -2.81
C PRO A 431 -3.67 -39.26 -2.43
N LYS A 432 -3.92 -40.11 -1.44
CA LYS A 432 -3.07 -41.27 -1.22
C LYS A 432 -3.03 -41.99 -2.55
N LYS A 433 -1.86 -41.99 -3.20
CA LYS A 433 -1.69 -42.92 -4.36
C LYS A 433 -1.96 -44.31 -3.85
N VAL A 434 -3.04 -44.89 -4.31
CA VAL A 434 -3.33 -46.33 -4.22
C VAL A 434 -2.36 -47.05 -5.14
#